data_b44f8c50a00bc8d82a26ed351ee63a32
#
_entry.id   b44f8c50a00bc8d82a26ed351ee63a32
#
_cell.length_a   1.000
_cell.length_b   1.000
_cell.length_c   1.000
_cell.angle_alpha   90.00
_cell.angle_beta   90.00
_cell.angle_gamma   90.00
#
_symmetry.space_group_name_H-M   'P 1'
#
loop_
_entity.id
_entity.type
_entity.pdbx_description
1 polymer ?
#
loop_
_entity_poly.entity_id
_entity_poly.type
_entity_poly.pdbx_seq_one_letter_code
_entity_poly.pdbx_strand_id
1 'polypeptide(L)'
;MQTIDLASVDWARAQFALTAIYHWLFVPLTLGLALIMGIMETIHYRTKSEFWKQAAIFWQRLFGVNFAMGVATGIILEFEFGTNWSNYSWFVGDIFGAPLAVEGIVAFFMESTFVAVMFFGWQKVSRGFHLTATWLSGLGATFSAWWILVANSWMQYPVGCTFNPDTMRNEMTSFADVALSPFAIDKFCHTVTSSWIVGAVFVVAVSCYFLLKKRHEELAKKSIRIAAIVGLAASLLALYTGDESAYKVAQVQPMKLAAMEALYNGGEAQGLTVIAAVNPFQQPDYQNEAAAPLKLEVPNMLSILATRSLDGYVPGI
;
A
#
# COMPACT_ATOMS: atom_id res chain seq x y z
N MET A 1 -3.93 26.02 32.32
CA MET A 1 -3.40 24.82 31.67
C MET A 1 -4.58 23.88 31.43
N GLN A 2 -5.09 23.78 30.21
CA GLN A 2 -6.17 22.86 29.94
C GLN A 2 -5.61 21.44 30.14
N THR A 3 -6.24 20.66 31.00
CA THR A 3 -5.91 19.24 31.15
C THR A 3 -6.26 18.56 29.83
N ILE A 4 -5.24 17.96 29.17
CA ILE A 4 -5.48 17.17 27.97
C ILE A 4 -6.38 16.01 28.36
N ASP A 5 -7.55 15.94 27.74
CA ASP A 5 -8.45 14.80 27.91
C ASP A 5 -7.88 13.61 27.12
N LEU A 6 -7.21 12.70 27.83
CA LEU A 6 -6.61 11.49 27.25
C LEU A 6 -7.65 10.63 26.50
N ALA A 7 -8.88 10.61 26.96
CA ALA A 7 -9.95 9.88 26.26
C ALA A 7 -10.21 10.45 24.87
N SER A 8 -10.20 11.76 24.69
CA SER A 8 -10.33 12.39 23.37
C SER A 8 -9.18 12.02 22.43
N VAL A 9 -7.96 11.90 22.95
CA VAL A 9 -6.79 11.46 22.15
C VAL A 9 -6.95 10.01 21.70
N ASP A 10 -7.41 9.14 22.58
CA ASP A 10 -7.61 7.73 22.26
C ASP A 10 -8.73 7.53 21.24
N TRP A 11 -9.81 8.28 21.33
CA TRP A 11 -10.89 8.27 20.34
C TRP A 11 -10.42 8.80 18.96
N ALA A 12 -9.63 9.86 18.94
CA ALA A 12 -9.06 10.38 17.70
C ALA A 12 -8.14 9.36 17.01
N ARG A 13 -7.32 8.65 17.80
CA ARG A 13 -6.47 7.56 17.31
C ARG A 13 -7.28 6.38 16.79
N ALA A 14 -8.31 5.98 17.53
CA ALA A 14 -9.19 4.87 17.14
C ALA A 14 -9.94 5.19 15.84
N GLN A 15 -10.45 6.41 15.68
CA GLN A 15 -11.12 6.86 14.46
C GLN A 15 -10.18 6.82 13.27
N PHE A 16 -8.98 7.42 13.37
CA PHE A 16 -7.99 7.40 12.30
C PHE A 16 -7.58 5.97 11.93
N ALA A 17 -7.29 5.13 12.93
CA ALA A 17 -6.92 3.75 12.69
C ALA A 17 -8.02 2.97 11.96
N LEU A 18 -9.29 3.14 12.37
CA LEU A 18 -10.43 2.49 11.73
C LEU A 18 -10.60 2.95 10.28
N THR A 19 -10.52 4.27 10.04
CA THR A 19 -10.64 4.83 8.69
C THR A 19 -9.48 4.37 7.80
N ALA A 20 -8.24 4.38 8.30
CA ALA A 20 -7.07 3.94 7.56
C ALA A 20 -7.14 2.44 7.21
N ILE A 21 -7.52 1.57 8.16
CA ILE A 21 -7.69 0.14 7.93
C ILE A 21 -8.78 -0.10 6.88
N TYR A 22 -9.90 0.60 6.99
CA TYR A 22 -11.00 0.46 6.05
C TYR A 22 -10.63 0.95 4.65
N HIS A 23 -9.98 2.10 4.54
CA HIS A 23 -9.46 2.65 3.27
C HIS A 23 -8.48 1.67 2.61
N TRP A 24 -7.60 1.05 3.39
CA TRP A 24 -6.61 0.11 2.90
C TRP A 24 -7.19 -1.17 2.27
N LEU A 25 -8.44 -1.51 2.52
CA LEU A 25 -9.11 -2.61 1.84
C LEU A 25 -9.33 -2.32 0.34
N PHE A 26 -9.50 -1.06 -0.02
CA PHE A 26 -9.87 -0.66 -1.38
C PHE A 26 -8.65 -0.28 -2.24
N VAL A 27 -7.64 0.34 -1.66
CA VAL A 27 -6.48 0.85 -2.42
C VAL A 27 -5.70 -0.25 -3.13
N PRO A 28 -5.23 -1.33 -2.48
CA PRO A 28 -4.52 -2.40 -3.14
C PRO A 28 -5.35 -3.09 -4.23
N LEU A 29 -6.65 -3.26 -3.97
CA LEU A 29 -7.56 -3.86 -4.93
C LEU A 29 -7.77 -2.97 -6.15
N THR A 30 -7.83 -1.64 -5.97
CA THR A 30 -7.88 -0.67 -7.07
C THR A 30 -6.66 -0.81 -7.99
N LEU A 31 -5.45 -0.79 -7.43
CA LEU A 31 -4.21 -0.89 -8.20
C LEU A 31 -4.11 -2.23 -8.95
N GLY A 32 -4.45 -3.33 -8.29
CA GLY A 32 -4.40 -4.65 -8.90
C GLY A 32 -5.46 -4.86 -9.99
N LEU A 33 -6.69 -4.42 -9.78
CA LEU A 33 -7.76 -4.51 -10.78
C LEU A 33 -7.49 -3.60 -11.98
N ALA A 34 -6.95 -2.39 -11.77
CA ALA A 34 -6.60 -1.48 -12.85
C ALA A 34 -5.60 -2.12 -13.83
N LEU A 35 -4.57 -2.78 -13.31
CA LEU A 35 -3.59 -3.50 -14.12
C LEU A 35 -4.24 -4.62 -14.94
N ILE A 36 -4.99 -5.52 -14.29
CA ILE A 36 -5.60 -6.69 -14.93
C ILE A 36 -6.63 -6.26 -15.97
N MET A 37 -7.45 -5.28 -15.65
CA MET A 37 -8.44 -4.71 -16.55
C MET A 37 -7.78 -4.03 -17.75
N GLY A 38 -6.72 -3.25 -17.55
CA GLY A 38 -5.93 -2.62 -18.61
C GLY A 38 -5.32 -3.65 -19.57
N ILE A 39 -4.83 -4.79 -19.04
CA ILE A 39 -4.34 -5.92 -19.85
C ILE A 39 -5.48 -6.50 -20.71
N MET A 40 -6.64 -6.77 -20.14
CA MET A 40 -7.79 -7.33 -20.86
C MET A 40 -8.28 -6.38 -21.96
N GLU A 41 -8.34 -5.09 -21.68
CA GLU A 41 -8.72 -4.09 -22.68
C GLU A 41 -7.64 -3.94 -23.77
N THR A 42 -6.37 -4.05 -23.43
CA THR A 42 -5.27 -4.08 -24.42
C THR A 42 -5.40 -5.28 -25.36
N ILE A 43 -5.79 -6.45 -24.85
CA ILE A 43 -6.07 -7.62 -25.67
C ILE A 43 -7.28 -7.36 -26.60
N HIS A 44 -8.37 -6.76 -26.07
CA HIS A 44 -9.50 -6.33 -26.89
C HIS A 44 -9.08 -5.38 -28.01
N TYR A 45 -8.29 -4.36 -27.70
CA TYR A 45 -7.83 -3.37 -28.67
C TYR A 45 -7.08 -4.02 -29.83
N ARG A 46 -6.16 -4.98 -29.52
CA ARG A 46 -5.34 -5.68 -30.51
C ARG A 46 -6.12 -6.71 -31.32
N THR A 47 -6.99 -7.48 -30.66
CA THR A 47 -7.68 -8.62 -31.27
C THR A 47 -9.06 -8.27 -31.82
N LYS A 48 -9.62 -7.12 -31.45
CA LYS A 48 -10.99 -6.69 -31.70
C LYS A 48 -12.06 -7.68 -31.21
N SER A 49 -11.69 -8.57 -30.29
CA SER A 49 -12.56 -9.60 -29.75
C SER A 49 -13.62 -9.00 -28.83
N GLU A 50 -14.90 -9.25 -29.12
CA GLU A 50 -16.01 -8.79 -28.28
C GLU A 50 -16.00 -9.48 -26.90
N PHE A 51 -15.48 -10.71 -26.83
CA PHE A 51 -15.30 -11.41 -25.57
C PHE A 51 -14.43 -10.60 -24.59
N TRP A 52 -13.25 -10.12 -25.05
CA TRP A 52 -12.33 -9.37 -24.20
C TRP A 52 -12.88 -7.99 -23.82
N LYS A 53 -13.72 -7.40 -24.67
CA LYS A 53 -14.45 -6.18 -24.32
C LYS A 53 -15.42 -6.43 -23.15
N GLN A 54 -16.23 -7.48 -23.24
CA GLN A 54 -17.18 -7.84 -22.19
C GLN A 54 -16.45 -8.23 -20.90
N ALA A 55 -15.31 -8.90 -21.00
CA ALA A 55 -14.47 -9.20 -19.85
C ALA A 55 -13.94 -7.93 -19.18
N ALA A 56 -13.42 -6.98 -19.96
CA ALA A 56 -12.96 -5.69 -19.44
C ALA A 56 -14.11 -4.92 -18.76
N ILE A 57 -15.29 -4.83 -19.39
CA ILE A 57 -16.48 -4.17 -18.81
C ILE A 57 -16.91 -4.85 -17.50
N PHE A 58 -16.86 -6.18 -17.41
CA PHE A 58 -17.20 -6.89 -16.18
C PHE A 58 -16.28 -6.48 -15.03
N TRP A 59 -14.97 -6.56 -15.22
CA TRP A 59 -14.00 -6.21 -14.18
C TRP A 59 -13.99 -4.71 -13.86
N GLN A 60 -14.25 -3.88 -14.86
CA GLN A 60 -14.42 -2.44 -14.71
C GLN A 60 -15.57 -2.08 -13.76
N ARG A 61 -16.68 -2.81 -13.78
CA ARG A 61 -17.81 -2.58 -12.84
C ARG A 61 -17.39 -2.85 -11.40
N LEU A 62 -16.64 -3.93 -11.16
CA LEU A 62 -16.13 -4.24 -9.83
C LEU A 62 -15.09 -3.23 -9.38
N PHE A 63 -14.18 -2.85 -10.29
CA PHE A 63 -13.25 -1.75 -10.06
C PHE A 63 -13.98 -0.46 -9.65
N GLY A 64 -15.05 -0.09 -10.35
CA GLY A 64 -15.77 1.15 -10.08
C GLY A 64 -16.39 1.23 -8.71
N VAL A 65 -17.00 0.15 -8.23
CA VAL A 65 -17.54 0.10 -6.86
C VAL A 65 -16.41 0.23 -5.84
N ASN A 66 -15.33 -0.52 -6.04
CA ASN A 66 -14.16 -0.48 -5.17
C ASN A 66 -13.49 0.90 -5.16
N PHE A 67 -13.31 1.50 -6.35
CA PHE A 67 -12.73 2.82 -6.52
C PHE A 67 -13.54 3.92 -5.84
N ALA A 68 -14.88 3.90 -6.00
CA ALA A 68 -15.76 4.89 -5.36
C ALA A 68 -15.66 4.83 -3.82
N MET A 69 -15.58 3.62 -3.25
CA MET A 69 -15.38 3.45 -1.81
C MET A 69 -13.98 3.90 -1.37
N GLY A 70 -12.96 3.61 -2.17
CA GLY A 70 -11.59 4.09 -1.94
C GLY A 70 -11.50 5.61 -1.90
N VAL A 71 -12.09 6.30 -2.89
CA VAL A 71 -12.14 7.77 -2.93
C VAL A 71 -12.88 8.35 -1.72
N ALA A 72 -14.06 7.81 -1.39
CA ALA A 72 -14.86 8.30 -0.25
C ALA A 72 -14.09 8.19 1.07
N THR A 73 -13.44 7.06 1.32
CA THR A 73 -12.66 6.84 2.55
C THR A 73 -11.34 7.62 2.55
N GLY A 74 -10.71 7.83 1.38
CA GLY A 74 -9.52 8.66 1.23
C GLY A 74 -9.78 10.13 1.58
N ILE A 75 -10.89 10.70 1.10
CA ILE A 75 -11.30 12.06 1.44
C ILE A 75 -11.50 12.22 2.96
N ILE A 76 -12.05 11.21 3.64
CA ILE A 76 -12.19 11.23 5.11
C ILE A 76 -10.81 11.32 5.77
N LEU A 77 -9.83 10.52 5.32
CA LEU A 77 -8.46 10.57 5.86
C LEU A 77 -7.80 11.94 5.68
N GLU A 78 -7.99 12.59 4.53
CA GLU A 78 -7.50 13.95 4.30
C GLU A 78 -8.06 14.94 5.33
N PHE A 79 -9.37 14.86 5.62
CA PHE A 79 -9.97 15.71 6.65
C PHE A 79 -9.46 15.38 8.06
N GLU A 80 -9.18 14.11 8.36
CA GLU A 80 -8.67 13.69 9.67
C GLU A 80 -7.27 14.27 9.96
N PHE A 81 -6.44 14.52 8.97
CA PHE A 81 -5.18 15.24 9.18
C PHE A 81 -5.39 16.67 9.68
N GLY A 82 -6.42 17.34 9.21
CA GLY A 82 -6.77 18.69 9.66
C GLY A 82 -7.51 18.74 11.00
N THR A 83 -8.25 17.70 11.35
CA THR A 83 -9.09 17.64 12.55
C THR A 83 -8.44 16.88 13.70
N ASN A 84 -8.12 15.60 13.49
CA ASN A 84 -7.59 14.73 14.53
C ASN A 84 -6.10 14.94 14.77
N TRP A 85 -5.35 15.36 13.74
CA TRP A 85 -3.90 15.52 13.74
C TRP A 85 -3.46 16.97 13.44
N SER A 86 -4.27 17.97 13.81
CA SER A 86 -4.02 19.37 13.49
C SER A 86 -2.65 19.89 13.95
N ASN A 87 -2.20 19.53 15.15
CA ASN A 87 -0.89 19.92 15.65
C ASN A 87 0.26 19.31 14.86
N TYR A 88 0.12 18.05 14.46
CA TYR A 88 1.08 17.38 13.60
C TYR A 88 1.11 18.04 12.22
N SER A 89 -0.05 18.26 11.61
CA SER A 89 -0.17 18.90 10.30
C SER A 89 0.39 20.33 10.30
N TRP A 90 0.28 21.04 11.41
CA TRP A 90 0.93 22.34 11.57
C TRP A 90 2.45 22.21 11.68
N PHE A 91 2.94 21.26 12.49
CA PHE A 91 4.36 21.06 12.75
C PHE A 91 5.17 20.65 11.51
N VAL A 92 4.58 19.84 10.64
CA VAL A 92 5.22 19.32 9.41
C VAL A 92 4.54 19.77 8.11
N GLY A 93 3.72 20.83 8.16
CA GLY A 93 2.83 21.22 7.08
C GLY A 93 3.52 21.44 5.73
N ASP A 94 4.72 22.00 5.72
CA ASP A 94 5.47 22.22 4.48
C ASP A 94 5.90 20.90 3.82
N ILE A 95 6.28 19.92 4.63
CA ILE A 95 6.86 18.66 4.16
C ILE A 95 5.74 17.67 3.81
N PHE A 96 4.73 17.56 4.67
CA PHE A 96 3.64 16.62 4.49
C PHE A 96 2.61 17.12 3.47
N GLY A 97 2.32 18.42 3.49
CA GLY A 97 1.32 19.04 2.62
C GLY A 97 1.74 19.12 1.15
N ALA A 98 3.03 19.25 0.84
CA ALA A 98 3.48 19.33 -0.55
C ALA A 98 3.21 18.04 -1.36
N PRO A 99 3.56 16.83 -0.88
CA PRO A 99 3.16 15.58 -1.53
C PRO A 99 1.64 15.44 -1.70
N LEU A 100 0.85 15.75 -0.66
CA LEU A 100 -0.61 15.66 -0.72
C LEU A 100 -1.23 16.68 -1.69
N ALA A 101 -0.67 17.90 -1.78
CA ALA A 101 -1.12 18.89 -2.75
C ALA A 101 -0.86 18.43 -4.19
N VAL A 102 0.31 17.84 -4.47
CA VAL A 102 0.63 17.29 -5.79
C VAL A 102 -0.28 16.10 -6.11
N GLU A 103 -0.56 15.24 -5.14
CA GLU A 103 -1.53 14.15 -5.27
C GLU A 103 -2.90 14.69 -5.68
N GLY A 104 -3.46 15.65 -4.93
CA GLY A 104 -4.77 16.24 -5.21
C GLY A 104 -4.84 16.90 -6.59
N ILE A 105 -3.82 17.67 -6.98
CA ILE A 105 -3.82 18.41 -8.25
C ILE A 105 -3.58 17.47 -9.44
N VAL A 106 -2.62 16.56 -9.36
CA VAL A 106 -2.20 15.76 -10.53
C VAL A 106 -2.93 14.43 -10.57
N ALA A 107 -2.82 13.64 -9.49
CA ALA A 107 -3.36 12.28 -9.49
C ALA A 107 -4.89 12.27 -9.47
N PHE A 108 -5.53 12.97 -8.54
CA PHE A 108 -6.98 12.98 -8.40
C PHE A 108 -7.71 13.60 -9.61
N PHE A 109 -7.20 14.69 -10.20
CA PHE A 109 -7.79 15.24 -11.42
C PHE A 109 -7.61 14.31 -12.62
N MET A 110 -6.47 13.64 -12.73
CA MET A 110 -6.24 12.64 -13.77
C MET A 110 -7.19 11.46 -13.60
N GLU A 111 -7.34 10.94 -12.39
CA GLU A 111 -8.26 9.85 -12.08
C GLU A 111 -9.70 10.24 -12.41
N SER A 112 -10.21 11.32 -11.86
CA SER A 112 -11.61 11.73 -12.02
C SER A 112 -11.98 11.94 -13.49
N THR A 113 -11.08 12.52 -14.28
CA THR A 113 -11.29 12.76 -15.71
C THR A 113 -11.33 11.45 -16.50
N PHE A 114 -10.32 10.61 -16.35
CA PHE A 114 -10.20 9.41 -17.16
C PHE A 114 -11.08 8.26 -16.70
N VAL A 115 -11.40 8.18 -15.41
CA VAL A 115 -12.41 7.25 -14.89
C VAL A 115 -13.77 7.52 -15.52
N ALA A 116 -14.18 8.79 -15.68
CA ALA A 116 -15.43 9.11 -16.37
C ALA A 116 -15.41 8.64 -17.84
N VAL A 117 -14.32 8.83 -18.56
CA VAL A 117 -14.17 8.33 -19.93
C VAL A 117 -14.20 6.80 -19.95
N MET A 118 -13.50 6.14 -19.05
CA MET A 118 -13.45 4.69 -18.93
C MET A 118 -14.85 4.08 -18.73
N PHE A 119 -15.70 4.67 -17.88
CA PHE A 119 -17.06 4.15 -17.65
C PHE A 119 -18.06 4.49 -18.76
N PHE A 120 -18.03 5.72 -19.25
CA PHE A 120 -19.05 6.24 -20.15
C PHE A 120 -18.60 6.37 -21.61
N GLY A 121 -17.33 6.07 -21.90
CA GLY A 121 -16.70 6.29 -23.19
C GLY A 121 -16.84 5.16 -24.22
N TRP A 122 -17.21 3.94 -23.83
CA TRP A 122 -17.19 2.74 -24.69
C TRP A 122 -17.82 2.92 -26.08
N GLN A 123 -18.85 3.75 -26.20
CA GLN A 123 -19.54 4.03 -27.45
C GLN A 123 -19.36 5.47 -27.96
N LYS A 124 -18.67 6.32 -27.16
CA LYS A 124 -18.58 7.76 -27.43
C LYS A 124 -17.21 8.19 -27.94
N VAL A 125 -16.17 7.42 -27.64
CA VAL A 125 -14.79 7.74 -28.02
C VAL A 125 -14.16 6.62 -28.85
N SER A 126 -13.04 6.92 -29.49
CA SER A 126 -12.28 5.89 -30.22
C SER A 126 -11.74 4.82 -29.26
N ARG A 127 -11.57 3.58 -29.77
CA ARG A 127 -11.04 2.46 -28.96
C ARG A 127 -9.65 2.77 -28.38
N GLY A 128 -8.81 3.45 -29.14
CA GLY A 128 -7.48 3.84 -28.67
C GLY A 128 -7.54 4.83 -27.51
N PHE A 129 -8.39 5.84 -27.65
CA PHE A 129 -8.57 6.84 -26.58
C PHE A 129 -9.17 6.22 -25.32
N HIS A 130 -10.13 5.29 -25.47
CA HIS A 130 -10.71 4.55 -24.33
C HIS A 130 -9.64 3.73 -23.60
N LEU A 131 -8.84 2.96 -24.34
CA LEU A 131 -7.72 2.21 -23.76
C LEU A 131 -6.72 3.13 -23.05
N THR A 132 -6.39 4.27 -23.66
CA THR A 132 -5.52 5.26 -23.00
C THR A 132 -6.14 5.79 -21.72
N ALA A 133 -7.45 6.07 -21.70
CA ALA A 133 -8.15 6.51 -20.49
C ALA A 133 -8.11 5.45 -19.38
N THR A 134 -8.29 4.18 -19.73
CA THR A 134 -8.19 3.05 -18.77
C THR A 134 -6.80 2.96 -18.14
N TRP A 135 -5.73 3.06 -18.95
CA TRP A 135 -4.37 3.05 -18.43
C TRP A 135 -4.03 4.31 -17.63
N LEU A 136 -4.51 5.49 -18.05
CA LEU A 136 -4.30 6.74 -17.30
C LEU A 136 -5.04 6.74 -15.97
N SER A 137 -6.22 6.13 -15.88
CA SER A 137 -6.91 5.92 -14.59
C SER A 137 -6.07 5.05 -13.65
N GLY A 138 -5.51 3.95 -14.14
CA GLY A 138 -4.63 3.09 -13.33
C GLY A 138 -3.30 3.77 -12.96
N LEU A 139 -2.74 4.58 -13.85
CA LEU A 139 -1.55 5.38 -13.55
C LEU A 139 -1.85 6.48 -12.54
N GLY A 140 -3.03 7.12 -12.60
CA GLY A 140 -3.47 8.11 -11.61
C GLY A 140 -3.48 7.52 -10.21
N ALA A 141 -4.14 6.36 -10.04
CA ALA A 141 -4.16 5.63 -8.78
C ALA A 141 -2.75 5.25 -8.30
N THR A 142 -1.85 4.91 -9.23
CA THR A 142 -0.46 4.59 -8.92
C THR A 142 0.32 5.85 -8.48
N PHE A 143 0.09 7.00 -9.10
CA PHE A 143 0.68 8.27 -8.67
C PHE A 143 0.13 8.75 -7.33
N SER A 144 -1.16 8.55 -7.06
CA SER A 144 -1.73 8.82 -5.74
C SER A 144 -1.02 7.98 -4.66
N ALA A 145 -0.85 6.67 -4.91
CA ALA A 145 -0.09 5.81 -4.02
C ALA A 145 1.37 6.26 -3.83
N TRP A 146 2.02 6.82 -4.85
CA TRP A 146 3.36 7.38 -4.72
C TRP A 146 3.42 8.49 -3.68
N TRP A 147 2.56 9.49 -3.79
CA TRP A 147 2.63 10.67 -2.95
C TRP A 147 2.29 10.38 -1.48
N ILE A 148 1.27 9.57 -1.23
CA ILE A 148 0.96 9.19 0.16
C ILE A 148 2.07 8.31 0.78
N LEU A 149 2.74 7.49 -0.02
CA LEU A 149 3.87 6.69 0.44
C LEU A 149 5.14 7.50 0.64
N VAL A 150 5.35 8.58 -0.10
CA VAL A 150 6.38 9.59 0.18
C VAL A 150 6.16 10.20 1.56
N ALA A 151 4.95 10.67 1.84
CA ALA A 151 4.60 11.24 3.14
C ALA A 151 4.75 10.20 4.28
N ASN A 152 4.25 8.99 4.09
CA ASN A 152 4.37 7.89 5.06
C ASN A 152 5.84 7.51 5.32
N SER A 153 6.65 7.46 4.27
CA SER A 153 8.08 7.12 4.37
C SER A 153 8.85 8.20 5.10
N TRP A 154 8.53 9.46 4.83
CA TRP A 154 9.14 10.58 5.53
C TRP A 154 8.87 10.55 7.04
N MET A 155 7.66 10.19 7.48
CA MET A 155 7.34 10.01 8.90
C MET A 155 8.20 8.94 9.58
N GLN A 156 8.68 7.96 8.85
CA GLN A 156 9.51 6.87 9.36
C GLN A 156 11.01 7.17 9.28
N TYR A 157 11.42 7.90 8.25
CA TYR A 157 12.80 8.30 8.01
C TYR A 157 12.83 9.73 7.47
N PRO A 158 12.83 10.74 8.35
CA PRO A 158 12.83 12.15 7.97
C PRO A 158 14.12 12.56 7.24
N VAL A 159 13.97 13.00 6.00
CA VAL A 159 15.06 13.52 5.17
C VAL A 159 14.60 14.81 4.48
N GLY A 160 15.56 15.63 4.02
CA GLY A 160 15.23 16.85 3.29
C GLY A 160 14.50 17.92 4.09
N CYS A 161 14.68 17.94 5.41
CA CYS A 161 14.07 18.91 6.31
C CYS A 161 15.03 19.33 7.42
N THR A 162 14.72 20.46 8.04
CA THR A 162 15.41 20.97 9.25
C THR A 162 14.40 21.53 10.21
N PHE A 163 14.66 21.35 11.52
CA PHE A 163 13.85 21.98 12.55
C PHE A 163 14.22 23.46 12.66
N ASN A 164 13.24 24.34 12.55
CA ASN A 164 13.39 25.78 12.74
C ASN A 164 12.89 26.16 14.16
N PRO A 165 13.78 26.56 15.08
CA PRO A 165 13.39 26.91 16.45
C PRO A 165 12.57 28.21 16.53
N ASP A 166 12.68 29.13 15.54
CA ASP A 166 11.93 30.38 15.57
C ASP A 166 10.45 30.17 15.23
N THR A 167 10.17 29.24 14.32
CA THR A 167 8.78 28.86 13.94
C THR A 167 8.25 27.66 14.71
N MET A 168 9.13 26.96 15.43
CA MET A 168 8.84 25.68 16.11
C MET A 168 8.26 24.62 15.16
N ARG A 169 8.74 24.59 13.93
CA ARG A 169 8.29 23.68 12.85
C ARG A 169 9.46 22.96 12.20
N ASN A 170 9.19 21.79 11.65
CA ASN A 170 10.08 21.20 10.64
C ASN A 170 9.76 21.84 9.29
N GLU A 171 10.79 22.40 8.66
CA GLU A 171 10.70 23.08 7.37
C GLU A 171 11.43 22.28 6.30
N MET A 172 10.84 22.22 5.11
CA MET A 172 11.42 21.49 3.99
C MET A 172 12.62 22.23 3.42
N THR A 173 13.76 21.54 3.32
CA THR A 173 14.96 22.08 2.70
C THR A 173 15.19 21.57 1.28
N SER A 174 14.67 20.37 0.96
CA SER A 174 14.82 19.76 -0.35
C SER A 174 13.62 18.88 -0.68
N PHE A 175 12.77 19.35 -1.59
CA PHE A 175 11.63 18.55 -2.08
C PHE A 175 12.09 17.26 -2.80
N ALA A 176 13.20 17.34 -3.53
CA ALA A 176 13.74 16.18 -4.24
C ALA A 176 14.17 15.07 -3.28
N ASP A 177 14.83 15.41 -2.16
CA ASP A 177 15.26 14.44 -1.17
C ASP A 177 14.05 13.79 -0.45
N VAL A 178 12.98 14.55 -0.23
CA VAL A 178 11.72 14.04 0.31
C VAL A 178 11.05 13.10 -0.70
N ALA A 179 10.82 13.60 -1.91
CA ALA A 179 10.05 12.87 -2.93
C ALA A 179 10.77 11.64 -3.48
N LEU A 180 12.09 11.70 -3.63
CA LEU A 180 12.91 10.63 -4.21
C LEU A 180 13.75 9.88 -3.15
N SER A 181 13.33 9.94 -1.90
CA SER A 181 13.97 9.18 -0.82
C SER A 181 14.05 7.69 -1.20
N PRO A 182 15.23 7.05 -1.08
CA PRO A 182 15.36 5.60 -1.33
C PRO A 182 14.40 4.76 -0.50
N PHE A 183 14.04 5.23 0.70
CA PHE A 183 13.07 4.58 1.56
C PHE A 183 11.63 4.69 0.99
N ALA A 184 11.27 5.84 0.42
CA ALA A 184 9.99 6.03 -0.26
C ALA A 184 9.88 5.16 -1.52
N ILE A 185 10.93 5.09 -2.32
CA ILE A 185 10.97 4.24 -3.53
C ILE A 185 10.71 2.77 -3.19
N ASP A 186 11.36 2.25 -2.16
CA ASP A 186 11.18 0.85 -1.76
C ASP A 186 9.78 0.57 -1.24
N LYS A 187 9.26 1.45 -0.38
CA LYS A 187 7.88 1.33 0.12
C LYS A 187 6.88 1.33 -1.01
N PHE A 188 7.07 2.22 -1.99
CA PHE A 188 6.22 2.28 -3.17
C PHE A 188 6.30 0.99 -4.01
N CYS A 189 7.50 0.55 -4.35
CA CYS A 189 7.68 -0.67 -5.17
C CYS A 189 7.06 -1.89 -4.48
N HIS A 190 7.28 -2.06 -3.18
CA HIS A 190 6.72 -3.18 -2.43
C HIS A 190 5.20 -3.09 -2.31
N THR A 191 4.65 -1.89 -2.06
CA THR A 191 3.21 -1.68 -1.95
C THR A 191 2.49 -1.94 -3.28
N VAL A 192 3.02 -1.45 -4.39
CA VAL A 192 2.41 -1.63 -5.72
C VAL A 192 2.45 -3.10 -6.14
N THR A 193 3.58 -3.78 -5.97
CA THR A 193 3.69 -5.20 -6.31
C THR A 193 2.78 -6.07 -5.45
N SER A 194 2.68 -5.80 -4.16
CA SER A 194 1.75 -6.48 -3.25
C SER A 194 0.28 -6.21 -3.64
N SER A 195 -0.04 -5.00 -4.07
CA SER A 195 -1.38 -4.64 -4.56
C SER A 195 -1.76 -5.43 -5.83
N TRP A 196 -0.82 -5.67 -6.72
CA TRP A 196 -1.06 -6.51 -7.89
C TRP A 196 -1.35 -7.96 -7.52
N ILE A 197 -0.73 -8.50 -6.47
CA ILE A 197 -1.06 -9.83 -5.92
C ILE A 197 -2.50 -9.84 -5.39
N VAL A 198 -2.90 -8.82 -4.62
CA VAL A 198 -4.27 -8.70 -4.10
C VAL A 198 -5.29 -8.70 -5.24
N GLY A 199 -5.07 -7.90 -6.28
CA GLY A 199 -5.95 -7.88 -7.46
C GLY A 199 -6.00 -9.24 -8.18
N ALA A 200 -4.86 -9.91 -8.35
CA ALA A 200 -4.79 -11.22 -8.98
C ALA A 200 -5.55 -12.28 -8.18
N VAL A 201 -5.36 -12.33 -6.86
CA VAL A 201 -6.07 -13.27 -5.96
C VAL A 201 -7.57 -13.00 -5.97
N PHE A 202 -7.99 -11.73 -5.96
CA PHE A 202 -9.40 -11.35 -6.05
C PHE A 202 -10.03 -11.83 -7.36
N VAL A 203 -9.35 -11.61 -8.49
CA VAL A 203 -9.82 -12.08 -9.81
C VAL A 203 -9.93 -13.60 -9.84
N VAL A 204 -8.97 -14.32 -9.28
CA VAL A 204 -9.03 -15.79 -9.15
C VAL A 204 -10.21 -16.21 -8.29
N ALA A 205 -10.39 -15.60 -7.11
CA ALA A 205 -11.46 -15.94 -6.18
C ALA A 205 -12.85 -15.76 -6.79
N VAL A 206 -13.13 -14.62 -7.42
CA VAL A 206 -14.43 -14.36 -8.11
C VAL A 206 -14.62 -15.33 -9.28
N SER A 207 -13.56 -15.60 -10.03
CA SER A 207 -13.62 -16.54 -11.16
C SER A 207 -13.88 -17.99 -10.70
N CYS A 208 -13.23 -18.43 -9.62
CA CYS A 208 -13.49 -19.74 -9.00
C CYS A 208 -14.94 -19.86 -8.51
N TYR A 209 -15.49 -18.80 -7.92
CA TYR A 209 -16.91 -18.77 -7.55
C TYR A 209 -17.82 -19.00 -8.77
N PHE A 210 -17.53 -18.38 -9.91
CA PHE A 210 -18.30 -18.62 -11.14
C PHE A 210 -18.19 -20.06 -11.64
N LEU A 211 -16.98 -20.66 -11.58
CA LEU A 211 -16.79 -22.06 -11.95
C LEU A 211 -17.57 -23.01 -11.06
N LEU A 212 -17.55 -22.79 -9.74
CA LEU A 212 -18.33 -23.57 -8.78
C LEU A 212 -19.84 -23.48 -9.04
N LYS A 213 -20.32 -22.32 -9.45
CA LYS A 213 -21.71 -22.08 -9.82
C LYS A 213 -22.04 -22.48 -11.27
N LYS A 214 -21.08 -22.98 -12.03
CA LYS A 214 -21.23 -23.32 -13.47
C LYS A 214 -21.78 -22.16 -14.30
N ARG A 215 -21.32 -20.94 -14.03
CA ARG A 215 -21.74 -19.70 -14.72
C ARG A 215 -20.53 -19.00 -15.29
N HIS A 216 -20.67 -18.39 -16.47
CA HIS A 216 -19.60 -17.61 -17.12
C HIS A 216 -18.24 -18.33 -17.18
N GLU A 217 -18.23 -19.64 -17.43
CA GLU A 217 -17.02 -20.47 -17.34
C GLU A 217 -15.89 -19.99 -18.24
N GLU A 218 -16.18 -19.54 -19.45
CA GLU A 218 -15.15 -19.03 -20.37
C GLU A 218 -14.51 -17.77 -19.81
N LEU A 219 -15.30 -16.82 -19.29
CA LEU A 219 -14.81 -15.62 -18.64
C LEU A 219 -13.92 -15.99 -17.44
N ALA A 220 -14.39 -16.90 -16.60
CA ALA A 220 -13.66 -17.34 -15.42
C ALA A 220 -12.30 -17.97 -15.78
N LYS A 221 -12.27 -18.93 -16.71
CA LYS A 221 -11.03 -19.62 -17.10
C LYS A 221 -10.00 -18.67 -17.70
N LYS A 222 -10.44 -17.74 -18.58
CA LYS A 222 -9.54 -16.75 -19.21
C LYS A 222 -9.08 -15.68 -18.22
N SER A 223 -9.95 -15.26 -17.30
CA SER A 223 -9.57 -14.32 -16.23
C SER A 223 -8.56 -14.93 -15.28
N ILE A 224 -8.75 -16.18 -14.85
CA ILE A 224 -7.78 -16.92 -14.01
C ILE A 224 -6.42 -16.98 -14.70
N ARG A 225 -6.38 -17.25 -15.99
CA ARG A 225 -5.10 -17.33 -16.72
C ARG A 225 -4.32 -16.02 -16.67
N ILE A 226 -4.99 -14.88 -16.91
CA ILE A 226 -4.33 -13.57 -16.83
C ILE A 226 -3.91 -13.28 -15.39
N ALA A 227 -4.82 -13.48 -14.43
CA ALA A 227 -4.57 -13.23 -13.03
C ALA A 227 -3.43 -14.10 -12.46
N ALA A 228 -3.35 -15.38 -12.87
CA ALA A 228 -2.26 -16.26 -12.44
C ALA A 228 -0.89 -15.79 -12.96
N ILE A 229 -0.82 -15.34 -14.22
CA ILE A 229 0.44 -14.80 -14.79
C ILE A 229 0.84 -13.50 -14.06
N VAL A 230 -0.11 -12.57 -13.88
CA VAL A 230 0.13 -11.30 -13.18
C VAL A 230 0.52 -11.59 -11.72
N GLY A 231 -0.23 -12.46 -11.03
CA GLY A 231 0.01 -12.81 -9.64
C GLY A 231 1.36 -13.46 -9.42
N LEU A 232 1.78 -14.39 -10.30
CA LEU A 232 3.10 -15.01 -10.22
C LEU A 232 4.22 -13.97 -10.43
N ALA A 233 4.13 -13.15 -11.47
CA ALA A 233 5.11 -12.11 -11.72
C ALA A 233 5.19 -11.10 -10.57
N ALA A 234 4.03 -10.66 -10.06
CA ALA A 234 3.94 -9.76 -8.93
C ALA A 234 4.50 -10.39 -7.64
N SER A 235 4.30 -11.70 -7.41
CA SER A 235 4.85 -12.40 -6.24
C SER A 235 6.38 -12.46 -6.27
N LEU A 236 6.98 -12.70 -7.43
CA LEU A 236 8.44 -12.68 -7.58
C LEU A 236 9.01 -11.26 -7.36
N LEU A 237 8.32 -10.23 -7.87
CA LEU A 237 8.71 -8.84 -7.62
C LEU A 237 8.52 -8.45 -6.15
N ALA A 238 7.43 -8.90 -5.51
CA ALA A 238 7.17 -8.61 -4.10
C ALA A 238 8.18 -9.31 -3.18
N LEU A 239 8.66 -10.48 -3.55
CA LEU A 239 9.74 -11.15 -2.83
C LEU A 239 11.01 -10.28 -2.84
N TYR A 240 11.41 -9.81 -4.02
CA TYR A 240 12.59 -8.95 -4.16
C TYR A 240 12.44 -7.61 -3.43
N THR A 241 11.32 -6.91 -3.66
CA THR A 241 11.07 -5.61 -3.03
C THR A 241 10.84 -5.70 -1.53
N GLY A 242 10.31 -6.83 -1.04
CA GLY A 242 10.14 -7.13 0.38
C GLY A 242 11.46 -7.33 1.09
N ASP A 243 12.37 -8.06 0.47
CA ASP A 243 13.73 -8.27 0.98
C ASP A 243 14.49 -6.95 1.12
N GLU A 244 14.47 -6.10 0.08
CA GLU A 244 15.09 -4.77 0.12
C GLU A 244 14.42 -3.86 1.17
N SER A 245 13.10 -3.90 1.27
CA SER A 245 12.37 -3.11 2.27
C SER A 245 12.69 -3.54 3.71
N ALA A 246 12.81 -4.85 3.97
CA ALA A 246 13.17 -5.37 5.28
C ALA A 246 14.61 -4.99 5.65
N TYR A 247 15.55 -5.13 4.71
CA TYR A 247 16.94 -4.69 4.90
C TYR A 247 17.03 -3.21 5.28
N LYS A 248 16.34 -2.31 4.56
CA LYS A 248 16.35 -0.87 4.87
C LYS A 248 15.68 -0.56 6.21
N VAL A 249 14.61 -1.25 6.57
CA VAL A 249 14.01 -1.10 7.91
C VAL A 249 15.00 -1.51 8.99
N ALA A 250 15.75 -2.59 8.79
CA ALA A 250 16.79 -3.01 9.73
C ALA A 250 17.86 -1.92 9.94
N GLN A 251 18.26 -1.23 8.87
CA GLN A 251 19.31 -0.19 8.93
C GLN A 251 18.80 1.13 9.55
N VAL A 252 17.53 1.49 9.30
CA VAL A 252 16.98 2.82 9.64
C VAL A 252 16.16 2.77 10.93
N GLN A 253 15.44 1.68 11.17
CA GLN A 253 14.52 1.50 12.28
C GLN A 253 14.65 0.11 12.91
N PRO A 254 15.82 -0.24 13.50
CA PRO A 254 16.06 -1.58 14.05
C PRO A 254 15.05 -1.97 15.12
N MET A 255 14.62 -1.03 15.97
CA MET A 255 13.57 -1.26 16.97
C MET A 255 12.23 -1.64 16.35
N LYS A 256 11.89 -1.05 15.19
CA LYS A 256 10.68 -1.41 14.46
C LYS A 256 10.77 -2.82 13.88
N LEU A 257 11.92 -3.21 13.34
CA LEU A 257 12.15 -4.58 12.88
C LEU A 257 11.98 -5.56 14.03
N ALA A 258 12.62 -5.30 15.17
CA ALA A 258 12.52 -6.14 16.36
C ALA A 258 11.05 -6.30 16.81
N ALA A 259 10.29 -5.19 16.83
CA ALA A 259 8.86 -5.22 17.17
C ALA A 259 8.01 -6.02 16.17
N MET A 260 8.30 -5.92 14.86
CA MET A 260 7.60 -6.68 13.81
C MET A 260 7.84 -8.19 13.94
N GLU A 261 9.05 -8.59 14.37
CA GLU A 261 9.47 -9.97 14.52
C GLU A 261 9.19 -10.56 15.92
N ALA A 262 8.62 -9.76 16.84
CA ALA A 262 8.51 -10.10 18.26
C ALA A 262 9.87 -10.58 18.84
N LEU A 263 10.94 -9.88 18.45
CA LEU A 263 12.30 -10.14 18.88
C LEU A 263 12.63 -9.34 20.13
N TYR A 264 12.45 -9.94 21.31
CA TYR A 264 12.74 -9.26 22.58
C TYR A 264 14.23 -9.14 22.81
N ASN A 265 15.00 -10.21 22.56
CA ASN A 265 16.44 -10.21 22.67
C ASN A 265 17.11 -10.19 21.31
N GLY A 266 18.07 -9.28 21.17
CA GLY A 266 18.98 -9.30 20.04
C GLY A 266 19.93 -10.50 20.12
N GLY A 267 20.46 -10.88 18.96
CA GLY A 267 21.40 -11.99 18.88
C GLY A 267 21.93 -12.21 17.47
N GLU A 268 22.87 -13.11 17.37
CA GLU A 268 23.37 -13.65 16.10
C GLU A 268 22.47 -14.78 15.61
N ALA A 269 22.49 -15.04 14.30
CA ALA A 269 21.79 -16.17 13.67
C ALA A 269 20.26 -16.19 13.96
N GLN A 270 19.63 -15.03 14.04
CA GLN A 270 18.21 -14.92 14.37
C GLN A 270 17.30 -15.46 13.27
N GLY A 271 16.27 -16.21 13.70
CA GLY A 271 15.23 -16.76 12.82
C GLY A 271 14.20 -15.70 12.41
N LEU A 272 13.69 -15.80 11.18
CA LEU A 272 12.55 -15.02 10.71
C LEU A 272 11.24 -15.61 11.22
N THR A 273 10.47 -14.86 11.95
CA THR A 273 9.18 -15.29 12.48
C THR A 273 8.12 -15.38 11.39
N VAL A 274 7.61 -16.57 11.13
CA VAL A 274 6.52 -16.82 10.18
C VAL A 274 5.17 -16.68 10.87
N ILE A 275 5.01 -17.27 12.05
CA ILE A 275 3.81 -17.19 12.88
C ILE A 275 4.27 -17.17 14.34
N ALA A 276 3.73 -16.26 15.12
CA ALA A 276 3.88 -16.24 16.55
C ALA A 276 2.52 -15.97 17.22
N ALA A 277 2.21 -16.71 18.27
CA ALA A 277 1.08 -16.41 19.15
C ALA A 277 1.59 -15.60 20.32
N VAL A 278 1.15 -14.35 20.42
CA VAL A 278 1.43 -13.48 21.58
C VAL A 278 0.15 -13.30 22.39
N ASN A 279 0.29 -13.22 23.70
CA ASN A 279 -0.86 -12.93 24.57
C ASN A 279 -1.12 -11.41 24.54
N PRO A 280 -2.22 -10.92 23.94
CA PRO A 280 -2.49 -9.49 23.84
C PRO A 280 -2.81 -8.82 25.17
N PHE A 281 -3.07 -9.61 26.21
CA PHE A 281 -3.38 -9.13 27.56
C PHE A 281 -2.18 -9.18 28.51
N GLN A 282 -1.04 -9.70 28.08
CA GLN A 282 0.17 -9.76 28.87
C GLN A 282 1.00 -8.52 28.58
N GLN A 283 1.39 -7.79 29.62
CA GLN A 283 2.35 -6.70 29.49
C GLN A 283 3.70 -7.30 29.06
N PRO A 284 4.39 -6.67 28.07
CA PRO A 284 5.73 -7.09 27.69
C PRO A 284 6.67 -7.03 28.89
N ASP A 285 7.33 -8.13 29.20
CA ASP A 285 8.38 -8.16 30.21
C ASP A 285 9.74 -8.19 29.49
N TYR A 286 10.32 -7.01 29.31
CA TYR A 286 11.59 -6.82 28.62
C TYR A 286 12.81 -7.34 29.41
N GLN A 287 12.63 -7.67 30.70
CA GLN A 287 13.72 -8.19 31.54
C GLN A 287 13.76 -9.71 31.60
N ASN A 288 12.62 -10.36 31.55
CA ASN A 288 12.49 -11.81 31.74
C ASN A 288 12.04 -12.58 30.49
N GLU A 289 12.03 -11.94 29.31
CA GLU A 289 11.74 -12.59 28.04
C GLU A 289 10.48 -13.48 28.04
N ALA A 290 9.34 -12.88 28.01
CA ALA A 290 8.13 -13.64 27.74
C ALA A 290 8.14 -14.08 26.25
N ALA A 291 8.82 -15.18 25.98
CA ALA A 291 8.80 -15.79 24.65
C ALA A 291 7.37 -16.06 24.21
N ALA A 292 7.05 -15.82 22.95
CA ALA A 292 5.76 -16.21 22.39
C ALA A 292 5.55 -17.71 22.65
N PRO A 293 4.40 -18.12 23.24
CA PRO A 293 4.15 -19.53 23.60
C PRO A 293 4.15 -20.46 22.38
N LEU A 294 3.91 -19.93 21.20
CA LEU A 294 4.04 -20.64 19.94
C LEU A 294 4.74 -19.70 18.94
N LYS A 295 5.93 -20.09 18.50
CA LYS A 295 6.71 -19.39 17.49
C LYS A 295 7.19 -20.40 16.44
N LEU A 296 6.81 -20.16 15.19
CA LEU A 296 7.35 -20.87 14.03
C LEU A 296 8.24 -19.89 13.29
N GLU A 297 9.50 -20.25 13.13
CA GLU A 297 10.49 -19.41 12.48
C GLU A 297 11.34 -20.17 11.46
N VAL A 298 11.86 -19.45 10.47
CA VAL A 298 12.88 -19.96 9.54
C VAL A 298 14.25 -19.61 10.12
N PRO A 299 15.08 -20.60 10.50
CA PRO A 299 16.36 -20.35 11.15
C PRO A 299 17.27 -19.43 10.32
N ASN A 300 18.00 -18.54 10.96
CA ASN A 300 19.00 -17.62 10.41
C ASN A 300 18.46 -16.59 9.39
N MET A 301 17.19 -16.71 8.99
CA MET A 301 16.66 -15.94 7.88
C MET A 301 16.51 -14.45 8.24
N LEU A 302 16.22 -14.11 9.50
CA LEU A 302 16.16 -12.70 9.94
C LEU A 302 17.55 -12.05 9.92
N SER A 303 18.59 -12.77 10.34
CA SER A 303 19.97 -12.28 10.22
C SER A 303 20.36 -12.05 8.76
N ILE A 304 20.01 -12.94 7.85
CA ILE A 304 20.26 -12.75 6.41
C ILE A 304 19.53 -11.50 5.89
N LEU A 305 18.27 -11.35 6.22
CA LEU A 305 17.45 -10.19 5.80
C LEU A 305 18.00 -8.87 6.33
N ALA A 306 18.34 -8.83 7.62
CA ALA A 306 18.72 -7.59 8.30
C ALA A 306 20.19 -7.19 8.03
N THR A 307 21.09 -8.15 7.81
CA THR A 307 22.54 -7.90 7.80
C THR A 307 23.26 -8.44 6.56
N ARG A 308 22.57 -9.21 5.71
CA ARG A 308 23.16 -9.92 4.57
C ARG A 308 24.20 -10.98 4.99
N SER A 309 24.17 -11.43 6.28
CA SER A 309 25.01 -12.49 6.83
C SER A 309 24.16 -13.52 7.56
N LEU A 310 24.61 -14.80 7.54
CA LEU A 310 23.93 -15.90 8.24
C LEU A 310 23.97 -15.76 9.77
N ASP A 311 25.01 -15.14 10.28
CA ASP A 311 25.36 -14.97 11.68
C ASP A 311 25.34 -13.50 12.13
N GLY A 312 24.86 -12.61 11.27
CA GLY A 312 24.79 -11.18 11.58
C GLY A 312 23.92 -10.91 12.81
N TYR A 313 24.41 -10.01 13.68
CA TYR A 313 23.68 -9.61 14.88
C TYR A 313 22.46 -8.73 14.54
N VAL A 314 21.30 -9.10 15.04
CA VAL A 314 20.06 -8.33 14.94
C VAL A 314 19.69 -7.83 16.33
N PRO A 315 19.53 -6.49 16.53
CA PRO A 315 19.13 -5.94 17.82
C PRO A 315 17.69 -6.30 18.16
N GLY A 316 17.45 -6.59 19.44
CA GLY A 316 16.10 -6.77 20.00
C GLY A 316 15.46 -5.46 20.45
N ILE A 317 14.26 -5.57 21.05
CA ILE A 317 13.49 -4.44 21.61
C ILE A 317 14.16 -3.90 22.86
#